data_9f20fc77dd4828b6919732f05cb5a4ab
#
_entry.id   9f20fc77dd4828b6919732f05cb5a4ab
#
_cell.length_a   1.000
_cell.length_b   1.000
_cell.length_c   1.000
_cell.angle_alpha   90.00
_cell.angle_beta   90.00
_cell.angle_gamma   90.00
#
_symmetry.space_group_name_H-M   'P 1'
#
loop_
_entity.id
_entity.type
_entity.pdbx_description
1 polymer ?
#
loop_
_entity_poly.entity_id
_entity_poly.type
_entity_poly.pdbx_seq_one_letter_code
_entity_poly.pdbx_strand_id
1 'polypeptide(L)'
;MSEISSISSVVARKYSPIVTDFTNIIIGRLKASEGKFISKIVVAINARWPLENMKFFKRVRKVQENGDFEIILCECDKIVPELKPTESFDVFPLFDNENVSKTCRDSLGIEYLDSFYNFYIKPLPKKRPLTKQQYEAYSKYWSMGGFREDFEIERLLQTELAFNEYRKILEQVMKISESKNDEICKHIGSCCSQMTVLFNESEILCQSLCQCLDKPYRHSALELVAKWAQICKEKRLTSENQHTEQYLCNNLNVFLTHECCPMCAMSLVHSRVKNVWFVESNPLIGALQSSVQMHLNENLNHRYKVFKINLTEQ
;
A
#
# COMPACT_ATOMS: atom_id res chain seq x y z
N MET A 1 3.89 -26.71 -15.79
CA MET A 1 2.98 -26.45 -14.66
C MET A 1 3.57 -25.33 -13.85
N SER A 2 2.87 -24.19 -13.83
CA SER A 2 3.33 -23.01 -13.10
C SER A 2 3.18 -23.27 -11.60
N GLU A 3 4.27 -23.18 -10.86
CA GLU A 3 4.25 -23.31 -9.40
C GLU A 3 4.04 -21.95 -8.76
N ILE A 4 3.28 -21.91 -7.67
CA ILE A 4 3.08 -20.71 -6.89
C ILE A 4 4.37 -20.42 -6.11
N SER A 5 5.07 -19.33 -6.46
CA SER A 5 6.31 -18.93 -5.77
C SER A 5 6.02 -18.16 -4.50
N SER A 6 5.09 -17.22 -4.55
CA SER A 6 4.70 -16.39 -3.41
C SER A 6 3.31 -15.80 -3.59
N ILE A 7 2.77 -15.26 -2.52
CA ILE A 7 1.53 -14.49 -2.51
C ILE A 7 1.80 -13.14 -1.85
N SER A 8 1.22 -12.09 -2.43
CA SER A 8 1.27 -10.75 -1.88
C SER A 8 -0.13 -10.19 -1.67
N SER A 9 -0.38 -9.61 -0.50
CA SER A 9 -1.63 -8.89 -0.25
C SER A 9 -1.63 -7.55 -0.98
N VAL A 10 -2.73 -7.23 -1.62
CA VAL A 10 -2.93 -5.91 -2.23
C VAL A 10 -3.46 -4.96 -1.17
N VAL A 11 -2.58 -4.13 -0.67
CA VAL A 11 -2.89 -3.12 0.34
C VAL A 11 -2.92 -1.72 -0.27
N ALA A 12 -3.54 -0.78 0.44
CA ALA A 12 -3.60 0.61 -0.01
C ALA A 12 -2.21 1.18 -0.30
N ARG A 13 -2.08 2.01 -1.34
CA ARG A 13 -0.81 2.70 -1.68
C ARG A 13 -0.22 3.48 -0.50
N LYS A 14 -1.06 3.94 0.42
CA LYS A 14 -0.61 4.59 1.67
C LYS A 14 0.29 3.70 2.55
N TYR A 15 0.25 2.37 2.36
CA TYR A 15 1.08 1.38 3.07
C TYR A 15 2.32 0.94 2.28
N SER A 16 2.48 1.43 1.05
CA SER A 16 3.67 1.13 0.23
C SER A 16 4.94 1.60 0.95
N PRO A 17 6.03 0.82 0.94
CA PRO A 17 7.33 1.26 1.46
C PRO A 17 7.96 2.37 0.61
N ILE A 18 7.46 2.60 -0.60
CA ILE A 18 7.95 3.66 -1.48
C ILE A 18 7.48 5.00 -0.95
N VAL A 19 8.44 5.86 -0.65
CA VAL A 19 8.16 7.24 -0.23
C VAL A 19 7.84 8.07 -1.46
N THR A 20 6.62 8.61 -1.51
CA THR A 20 6.16 9.43 -2.64
C THR A 20 5.92 10.89 -2.28
N ASP A 21 5.91 11.23 -0.99
CA ASP A 21 5.54 12.54 -0.49
C ASP A 21 6.63 13.04 0.45
N PHE A 22 7.42 14.00 -0.03
CA PHE A 22 8.53 14.60 0.69
C PHE A 22 8.25 16.07 1.00
N THR A 23 8.86 16.54 2.07
CA THR A 23 8.96 17.96 2.39
C THR A 23 10.41 18.33 2.63
N ASN A 24 10.82 19.51 2.17
CA ASN A 24 12.16 20.03 2.36
C ASN A 24 12.30 20.59 3.76
N ILE A 25 13.28 20.09 4.50
CA ILE A 25 13.54 20.45 5.89
C ILE A 25 14.91 21.12 6.00
N ILE A 26 14.96 22.21 6.75
CA ILE A 26 16.21 22.88 7.10
C ILE A 26 16.80 22.19 8.32
N ILE A 27 18.06 21.78 8.17
CA ILE A 27 18.84 21.10 9.20
C ILE A 27 20.06 21.94 9.54
N GLY A 28 20.31 22.14 10.83
CA GLY A 28 21.51 22.78 11.33
C GLY A 28 22.48 21.75 11.91
N ARG A 29 23.76 21.94 11.65
CA ARG A 29 24.88 21.16 12.24
C ARG A 29 25.54 21.89 13.39
N LEU A 30 25.68 21.16 14.50
CA LEU A 30 26.28 21.63 15.73
C LEU A 30 27.50 20.77 16.08
N LYS A 31 28.61 21.37 16.45
CA LYS A 31 29.83 20.64 16.87
C LYS A 31 29.56 19.83 18.15
N ALA A 32 30.21 18.71 18.29
CA ALA A 32 30.13 17.87 19.49
C ALA A 32 30.42 18.64 20.79
N SER A 33 31.35 19.61 20.76
CA SER A 33 31.69 20.48 21.90
C SER A 33 30.53 21.34 22.42
N GLU A 34 29.59 21.69 21.52
CA GLU A 34 28.43 22.53 21.80
C GLU A 34 27.19 21.75 22.27
N GLY A 35 27.35 20.43 22.46
CA GLY A 35 26.28 19.52 22.86
C GLY A 35 25.50 19.93 24.12
N LYS A 36 26.16 20.68 25.02
CA LYS A 36 25.55 21.25 26.24
C LYS A 36 24.36 22.21 25.99
N PHE A 37 24.31 22.81 24.79
CA PHE A 37 23.24 23.75 24.43
C PHE A 37 22.04 23.08 23.73
N ILE A 38 22.14 21.81 23.33
CA ILE A 38 21.08 21.10 22.53
C ILE A 38 19.71 21.24 23.19
N SER A 39 19.60 21.02 24.49
CA SER A 39 18.30 21.08 25.18
C SER A 39 17.67 22.46 25.08
N LYS A 40 18.46 23.53 25.25
CA LYS A 40 17.98 24.92 25.15
C LYS A 40 17.60 25.26 23.71
N ILE A 41 18.41 24.87 22.75
CA ILE A 41 18.17 25.03 21.31
C ILE A 41 16.86 24.34 20.93
N VAL A 42 16.67 23.09 21.33
CA VAL A 42 15.45 22.33 21.00
C VAL A 42 14.20 22.97 21.61
N VAL A 43 14.28 23.48 22.83
CA VAL A 43 13.15 24.21 23.45
C VAL A 43 12.81 25.47 22.65
N ALA A 44 13.81 26.29 22.31
CA ALA A 44 13.61 27.53 21.53
C ALA A 44 13.04 27.23 20.14
N ILE A 45 13.57 26.19 19.45
CA ILE A 45 13.05 25.78 18.15
C ILE A 45 11.60 25.25 18.26
N ASN A 46 11.27 24.45 19.29
CA ASN A 46 9.91 23.94 19.47
C ASN A 46 8.89 25.04 19.73
N ALA A 47 9.30 26.09 20.46
CA ALA A 47 8.43 27.23 20.71
C ALA A 47 8.10 28.03 19.46
N ARG A 48 9.08 28.19 18.54
CA ARG A 48 8.93 28.99 17.33
C ARG A 48 8.48 28.17 16.10
N TRP A 49 9.00 26.95 15.96
CA TRP A 49 8.81 26.07 14.80
C TRP A 49 8.45 24.66 15.25
N PRO A 50 7.24 24.42 15.79
CA PRO A 50 6.81 23.10 16.18
C PRO A 50 6.70 22.18 14.95
N LEU A 51 7.21 20.94 15.08
CA LEU A 51 7.06 19.90 14.06
C LEU A 51 5.73 19.17 14.24
N GLU A 52 4.60 19.83 13.99
CA GLU A 52 3.28 19.27 14.28
C GLU A 52 3.00 17.98 13.50
N ASN A 53 3.31 17.97 12.22
CA ASN A 53 3.05 16.83 11.31
C ASN A 53 4.20 15.81 11.26
N MET A 54 5.35 16.09 11.88
CA MET A 54 6.57 15.30 11.77
C MET A 54 7.14 14.87 13.13
N LYS A 55 6.28 14.77 14.16
CA LYS A 55 6.64 14.35 15.54
C LYS A 55 7.25 12.94 15.61
N PHE A 56 7.12 12.14 14.57
CA PHE A 56 7.71 10.80 14.47
C PHE A 56 9.21 10.82 14.19
N PHE A 57 9.77 11.94 13.73
CA PHE A 57 11.22 12.11 13.64
C PHE A 57 11.82 12.61 14.97
N LYS A 58 12.99 12.09 15.31
CA LYS A 58 13.78 12.66 16.38
C LYS A 58 14.33 14.01 15.93
N ARG A 59 14.11 15.06 16.71
CA ARG A 59 14.55 16.40 16.35
C ARG A 59 16.06 16.52 16.24
N VAL A 60 16.77 15.71 17.03
CA VAL A 60 18.24 15.68 17.09
C VAL A 60 18.73 14.29 16.74
N ARG A 61 19.77 14.21 15.93
CA ARG A 61 20.54 12.98 15.73
C ARG A 61 22.03 13.25 15.87
N LYS A 62 22.77 12.25 16.33
CA LYS A 62 24.23 12.28 16.38
C LYS A 62 24.80 11.72 15.09
N VAL A 63 25.75 12.41 14.48
CA VAL A 63 26.46 11.95 13.30
C VAL A 63 27.53 10.96 13.74
N GLN A 64 27.56 9.77 13.15
CA GLN A 64 28.46 8.68 13.59
C GLN A 64 29.94 8.96 13.26
N GLU A 65 30.21 9.69 12.19
CA GLU A 65 31.56 9.91 11.66
C GLU A 65 32.38 10.82 12.53
N ASN A 66 31.86 11.94 13.03
CA ASN A 66 32.56 12.98 13.76
C ASN A 66 31.99 13.28 15.15
N GLY A 67 30.91 12.65 15.51
CA GLY A 67 30.24 12.85 16.79
C GLY A 67 29.42 14.14 16.90
N ASP A 68 29.34 14.95 15.84
CA ASP A 68 28.53 16.16 15.76
C ASP A 68 27.02 15.87 15.83
N PHE A 69 26.26 16.93 16.02
CA PHE A 69 24.83 16.82 16.09
C PHE A 69 24.18 17.50 14.89
N GLU A 70 23.13 16.87 14.39
CA GLU A 70 22.22 17.46 13.39
C GLU A 70 20.85 17.66 14.01
N ILE A 71 20.31 18.85 13.80
CA ILE A 71 19.04 19.28 14.41
C ILE A 71 18.07 19.74 13.32
N ILE A 72 16.87 19.17 13.31
CA ILE A 72 15.78 19.65 12.45
C ILE A 72 15.32 21.02 12.98
N LEU A 73 15.39 22.04 12.14
CA LEU A 73 14.97 23.40 12.50
C LEU A 73 13.48 23.61 12.16
N CYS A 74 13.16 23.63 10.88
CA CYS A 74 11.80 23.84 10.39
C CYS A 74 11.60 23.32 8.96
N GLU A 75 10.37 23.35 8.49
CA GLU A 75 10.04 23.16 7.07
C GLU A 75 10.56 24.36 6.25
N CYS A 76 11.11 24.08 5.06
CA CYS A 76 11.77 25.09 4.22
C CYS A 76 10.80 26.19 3.75
N ASP A 77 9.58 25.85 3.43
CA ASP A 77 8.50 26.75 2.98
C ASP A 77 8.17 27.84 4.01
N LYS A 78 8.47 27.62 5.28
CA LYS A 78 8.28 28.65 6.34
C LYS A 78 9.30 29.78 6.29
N ILE A 79 10.45 29.55 5.64
CA ILE A 79 11.55 30.52 5.56
C ILE A 79 11.83 30.92 4.12
N VAL A 80 11.73 29.99 3.17
CA VAL A 80 12.02 30.21 1.74
C VAL A 80 10.85 29.64 0.90
N PRO A 81 9.74 30.38 0.74
CA PRO A 81 8.54 29.90 0.07
C PRO A 81 8.72 29.54 -1.41
N GLU A 82 9.76 30.04 -2.07
CA GLU A 82 10.01 29.88 -3.51
C GLU A 82 10.66 28.52 -3.88
N LEU A 83 11.13 27.76 -2.91
CA LEU A 83 11.76 26.46 -3.12
C LEU A 83 10.71 25.37 -3.26
N LYS A 84 10.34 25.04 -4.50
CA LYS A 84 9.49 23.87 -4.80
C LYS A 84 10.17 22.59 -4.36
N PRO A 85 9.42 21.60 -3.80
CA PRO A 85 9.94 20.27 -3.54
C PRO A 85 10.44 19.66 -4.84
N THR A 86 11.70 19.24 -4.86
CA THR A 86 12.27 18.54 -6.00
C THR A 86 12.15 17.04 -5.79
N GLU A 87 11.74 16.32 -6.83
CA GLU A 87 11.55 14.87 -6.83
C GLU A 87 12.85 14.06 -6.85
N SER A 88 14.03 14.70 -6.90
CA SER A 88 15.31 14.01 -6.98
C SER A 88 15.88 13.69 -5.59
N PHE A 89 16.29 12.43 -5.43
CA PHE A 89 16.78 11.82 -4.19
C PHE A 89 18.20 12.27 -3.77
N ASP A 90 18.85 13.08 -4.56
CA ASP A 90 20.19 13.53 -4.27
C ASP A 90 20.16 14.59 -3.17
N VAL A 91 20.99 14.39 -2.17
CA VAL A 91 21.35 15.41 -1.19
C VAL A 91 21.72 16.64 -2.02
N PHE A 92 20.84 17.67 -2.04
CA PHE A 92 21.21 18.87 -2.72
C PHE A 92 22.48 19.41 -2.08
N PRO A 93 23.59 19.36 -2.78
CA PRO A 93 24.64 20.25 -2.46
C PRO A 93 24.11 21.63 -2.83
N LEU A 94 23.87 22.45 -1.81
CA LEU A 94 24.30 23.79 -2.04
C LEU A 94 23.38 24.69 -2.86
N PHE A 95 22.38 25.19 -2.24
CA PHE A 95 22.39 26.65 -2.21
C PHE A 95 23.72 27.07 -1.54
N ASP A 96 24.39 28.03 -2.15
CA ASP A 96 25.59 28.67 -1.62
C ASP A 96 25.43 28.79 -0.11
N ASN A 97 26.26 28.07 0.65
CA ASN A 97 26.08 27.86 2.09
C ASN A 97 25.97 29.20 2.87
N GLU A 98 26.51 30.26 2.33
CA GLU A 98 26.48 31.59 2.94
C GLU A 98 25.09 32.23 2.88
N ASN A 99 24.37 32.11 1.75
CA ASN A 99 23.05 32.72 1.59
C ASN A 99 21.97 31.99 2.42
N VAL A 100 21.96 30.67 2.43
CA VAL A 100 21.05 29.90 3.29
C VAL A 100 21.37 30.11 4.76
N SER A 101 22.66 30.12 5.13
CA SER A 101 23.08 30.39 6.49
C SER A 101 22.70 31.79 6.96
N LYS A 102 22.82 32.79 6.11
CA LYS A 102 22.43 34.17 6.44
C LYS A 102 20.93 34.29 6.57
N THR A 103 20.17 33.81 5.58
CA THR A 103 18.71 33.81 5.62
C THR A 103 18.15 33.03 6.80
N CYS A 104 18.74 31.86 7.12
CA CYS A 104 18.35 31.11 8.30
C CYS A 104 18.63 31.85 9.60
N ARG A 105 19.80 32.50 9.73
CA ARG A 105 20.14 33.30 10.93
C ARG A 105 19.20 34.49 11.10
N ASP A 106 18.94 35.22 10.03
CA ASP A 106 18.08 36.39 10.04
C ASP A 106 16.60 36.03 10.31
N SER A 107 16.13 34.90 9.77
CA SER A 107 14.71 34.51 9.84
C SER A 107 14.39 33.63 11.06
N LEU A 108 15.34 32.84 11.55
CA LEU A 108 15.09 31.90 12.66
C LEU A 108 14.94 32.62 14.00
N GLY A 109 15.67 33.71 14.25
CA GLY A 109 15.58 34.53 15.47
C GLY A 109 15.66 33.69 16.77
N ILE A 110 16.50 32.67 16.78
CA ILE A 110 16.65 31.73 17.88
C ILE A 110 17.96 32.03 18.60
N GLU A 111 17.94 32.03 19.94
CA GLU A 111 19.18 32.05 20.74
C GLU A 111 20.08 30.85 20.37
N TYR A 112 21.36 31.05 20.37
CA TYR A 112 22.41 30.04 20.07
C TYR A 112 22.56 29.66 18.59
N LEU A 113 22.03 30.46 17.64
CA LEU A 113 22.28 30.21 16.21
C LEU A 113 23.77 30.23 15.83
N ASP A 114 24.57 31.01 16.55
CA ASP A 114 26.04 31.08 16.35
C ASP A 114 26.76 29.77 16.70
N SER A 115 26.12 28.90 17.46
CA SER A 115 26.67 27.56 17.75
C SER A 115 26.59 26.60 16.54
N PHE A 116 25.77 26.92 15.52
CA PHE A 116 25.68 26.13 14.29
C PHE A 116 26.78 26.58 13.31
N TYR A 117 27.55 25.63 12.83
CA TYR A 117 28.59 25.90 11.83
C TYR A 117 28.13 25.72 10.39
N ASN A 118 27.01 24.97 10.16
CA ASN A 118 26.46 24.72 8.83
C ASN A 118 24.97 24.54 8.87
N PHE A 119 24.29 24.93 7.79
CA PHE A 119 22.88 24.69 7.54
C PHE A 119 22.71 24.06 6.15
N TYR A 120 21.78 23.12 6.01
CA TYR A 120 21.49 22.50 4.73
C TYR A 120 20.03 22.05 4.65
N ILE A 121 19.56 21.82 3.42
CA ILE A 121 18.19 21.36 3.16
C ILE A 121 18.24 19.88 2.86
N LYS A 122 17.31 19.14 3.44
CA LYS A 122 17.15 17.70 3.20
C LYS A 122 15.68 17.35 3.01
N PRO A 123 15.33 16.59 1.94
CA PRO A 123 13.99 16.05 1.79
C PRO A 123 13.75 14.95 2.83
N LEU A 124 12.68 15.07 3.59
CA LEU A 124 12.21 14.05 4.53
C LEU A 124 10.78 13.65 4.21
N PRO A 125 10.39 12.38 4.47
CA PRO A 125 9.02 11.92 4.31
C PRO A 125 8.03 12.77 5.11
N LYS A 126 6.98 13.26 4.45
CA LYS A 126 5.97 14.14 5.06
C LYS A 126 4.97 13.38 5.95
N LYS A 127 4.69 12.13 5.61
CA LYS A 127 3.70 11.30 6.31
C LYS A 127 4.34 10.37 7.32
N ARG A 128 3.61 10.10 8.42
CA ARG A 128 4.01 9.10 9.41
C ARG A 128 4.06 7.71 8.77
N PRO A 129 5.07 6.87 9.07
CA PRO A 129 5.06 5.47 8.66
C PRO A 129 3.91 4.72 9.35
N LEU A 130 3.20 3.92 8.57
CA LEU A 130 2.06 3.11 9.02
C LEU A 130 2.42 1.64 9.13
N THR A 131 3.47 1.19 8.44
CA THR A 131 3.95 -0.20 8.46
C THR A 131 5.40 -0.27 8.89
N LYS A 132 5.83 -1.45 9.36
CA LYS A 132 7.23 -1.70 9.70
C LYS A 132 8.16 -1.49 8.51
N GLN A 133 7.75 -1.91 7.32
CA GLN A 133 8.53 -1.71 6.09
C GLN A 133 8.69 -0.22 5.77
N GLN A 134 7.64 0.58 5.94
CA GLN A 134 7.74 2.04 5.80
C GLN A 134 8.67 2.64 6.85
N TYR A 135 8.57 2.19 8.09
CA TYR A 135 9.45 2.68 9.16
C TYR A 135 10.93 2.39 8.84
N GLU A 136 11.26 1.20 8.36
CA GLU A 136 12.61 0.82 7.94
C GLU A 136 13.08 1.67 6.74
N ALA A 137 12.23 1.90 5.75
CA ALA A 137 12.52 2.75 4.61
C ALA A 137 12.75 4.21 5.02
N TYR A 138 11.90 4.76 5.87
CA TYR A 138 11.97 6.16 6.33
C TYR A 138 13.16 6.40 7.27
N SER A 139 13.56 5.40 8.05
CA SER A 139 14.72 5.45 8.95
C SER A 139 16.04 5.73 8.21
N LYS A 140 16.10 5.39 6.93
CA LYS A 140 17.27 5.69 6.07
C LYS A 140 17.44 7.19 5.82
N TYR A 141 16.37 7.96 5.85
CA TYR A 141 16.41 9.41 5.65
C TYR A 141 16.77 10.15 6.93
N TRP A 142 16.14 9.76 8.06
CA TRP A 142 16.37 10.41 9.34
C TRP A 142 16.02 9.49 10.51
N SER A 143 16.68 9.70 11.64
CA SER A 143 16.41 8.96 12.88
C SER A 143 14.98 9.21 13.37
N MET A 144 14.25 8.13 13.62
CA MET A 144 12.87 8.18 14.08
C MET A 144 12.72 7.79 15.55
N GLY A 145 11.60 8.17 16.14
CA GLY A 145 11.15 7.67 17.44
C GLY A 145 10.75 6.20 17.39
N GLY A 146 10.32 5.65 18.52
CA GLY A 146 9.77 4.29 18.56
C GLY A 146 8.56 4.17 17.63
N PHE A 147 8.48 3.04 16.92
CA PHE A 147 7.38 2.71 16.03
C PHE A 147 6.63 1.49 16.57
N ARG A 148 5.31 1.55 16.50
CA ARG A 148 4.45 0.41 16.76
C ARG A 148 3.46 0.32 15.61
N GLU A 149 3.46 -0.81 14.94
CA GLU A 149 2.53 -1.09 13.84
C GLU A 149 1.09 -1.21 14.36
N ASP A 150 0.13 -0.75 13.55
CA ASP A 150 -1.27 -0.94 13.85
C ASP A 150 -1.63 -2.43 13.70
N PHE A 151 -2.33 -2.99 14.68
CA PHE A 151 -2.72 -4.39 14.69
C PHE A 151 -3.56 -4.80 13.47
N GLU A 152 -4.40 -3.90 12.97
CA GLU A 152 -5.19 -4.18 11.76
C GLU A 152 -4.32 -4.26 10.51
N ILE A 153 -3.30 -3.41 10.42
CA ILE A 153 -2.34 -3.42 9.31
C ILE A 153 -1.48 -4.68 9.38
N GLU A 154 -0.98 -5.04 10.55
CA GLU A 154 -0.23 -6.27 10.78
C GLU A 154 -1.05 -7.49 10.32
N ARG A 155 -2.32 -7.56 10.70
CA ARG A 155 -3.23 -8.62 10.28
C ARG A 155 -3.51 -8.64 8.78
N LEU A 156 -3.53 -7.48 8.10
CA LEU A 156 -3.68 -7.40 6.64
C LEU A 156 -2.41 -7.87 5.91
N LEU A 157 -1.23 -7.67 6.52
CA LEU A 157 0.06 -8.05 5.95
C LEU A 157 0.44 -9.50 6.24
N GLN A 158 -0.23 -10.20 7.16
CA GLN A 158 -0.03 -11.63 7.44
C GLN A 158 -0.56 -12.51 6.30
N THR A 159 0.06 -12.39 5.13
CA THR A 159 -0.31 -13.12 3.91
C THR A 159 0.07 -14.60 3.95
N GLU A 160 1.15 -14.94 4.64
CA GLU A 160 1.64 -16.32 4.71
C GLU A 160 0.64 -17.27 5.41
N LEU A 161 -0.04 -16.80 6.44
CA LEU A 161 -1.06 -17.59 7.14
C LEU A 161 -2.26 -17.87 6.22
N ALA A 162 -2.75 -16.87 5.50
CA ALA A 162 -3.83 -17.04 4.54
C ALA A 162 -3.44 -17.98 3.39
N PHE A 163 -2.17 -17.98 2.98
CA PHE A 163 -1.68 -18.86 1.92
C PHE A 163 -1.68 -20.32 2.34
N ASN A 164 -1.16 -20.64 3.53
CA ASN A 164 -1.09 -22.01 4.00
C ASN A 164 -2.48 -22.65 4.13
N GLU A 165 -3.49 -21.86 4.50
CA GLU A 165 -4.89 -22.28 4.60
C GLU A 165 -5.48 -22.65 3.22
N TYR A 166 -5.17 -21.87 2.17
CA TYR A 166 -5.76 -22.04 0.85
C TYR A 166 -4.85 -22.68 -0.19
N ARG A 167 -3.60 -23.01 0.15
CA ARG A 167 -2.58 -23.47 -0.82
C ARG A 167 -3.07 -24.63 -1.67
N LYS A 168 -3.58 -25.68 -1.05
CA LYS A 168 -4.01 -26.90 -1.76
C LYS A 168 -5.13 -26.62 -2.76
N ILE A 169 -6.10 -25.81 -2.36
CA ILE A 169 -7.24 -25.49 -3.23
C ILE A 169 -6.81 -24.54 -4.35
N LEU A 170 -5.91 -23.59 -4.09
CA LEU A 170 -5.38 -22.70 -5.10
C LEU A 170 -4.56 -23.45 -6.16
N GLU A 171 -3.75 -24.45 -5.77
CA GLU A 171 -3.05 -25.32 -6.70
C GLU A 171 -4.02 -26.13 -7.61
N GLN A 172 -5.14 -26.58 -7.08
CA GLN A 172 -6.19 -27.24 -7.87
C GLN A 172 -6.85 -26.28 -8.85
N VAL A 173 -7.19 -25.07 -8.40
CA VAL A 173 -7.80 -24.03 -9.23
C VAL A 173 -6.87 -23.60 -10.35
N MET A 174 -5.57 -23.48 -10.08
CA MET A 174 -4.55 -23.18 -11.08
C MET A 174 -4.48 -24.25 -12.17
N LYS A 175 -4.44 -25.53 -11.80
CA LYS A 175 -4.45 -26.65 -12.77
C LYS A 175 -5.69 -26.62 -13.68
N ILE A 176 -6.86 -26.30 -13.11
CA ILE A 176 -8.09 -26.15 -13.90
C ILE A 176 -7.99 -24.97 -14.85
N SER A 177 -7.42 -23.84 -14.42
CA SER A 177 -7.26 -22.67 -15.28
C SER A 177 -6.29 -22.94 -16.44
N GLU A 178 -5.20 -23.63 -16.21
CA GLU A 178 -4.25 -24.05 -17.26
C GLU A 178 -4.90 -25.00 -18.28
N SER A 179 -5.69 -25.98 -17.82
CA SER A 179 -6.36 -26.96 -18.70
C SER A 179 -7.40 -26.32 -19.63
N LYS A 180 -7.90 -25.14 -19.30
CA LYS A 180 -8.95 -24.43 -20.07
C LYS A 180 -8.42 -23.26 -20.91
N ASN A 181 -7.12 -23.09 -20.99
CA ASN A 181 -6.48 -21.97 -21.72
C ASN A 181 -6.90 -21.90 -23.20
N ASP A 182 -7.24 -23.03 -23.84
CA ASP A 182 -7.66 -23.06 -25.25
C ASP A 182 -9.13 -22.59 -25.44
N GLU A 183 -9.97 -22.67 -24.39
CA GLU A 183 -11.38 -22.23 -24.41
C GLU A 183 -11.53 -20.73 -24.06
N ILE A 184 -10.43 -20.07 -23.72
CA ILE A 184 -10.42 -18.73 -23.16
C ILE A 184 -10.45 -17.67 -24.24
N CYS A 185 -11.21 -16.61 -24.02
CA CYS A 185 -11.26 -15.43 -24.86
C CYS A 185 -9.87 -14.78 -25.00
N LYS A 186 -9.24 -14.92 -26.18
CA LYS A 186 -7.91 -14.35 -26.47
C LYS A 186 -7.92 -12.83 -26.74
N HIS A 187 -8.98 -12.11 -26.40
CA HIS A 187 -9.04 -10.66 -26.50
C HIS A 187 -8.17 -10.03 -25.40
N ILE A 188 -6.87 -9.98 -25.68
CA ILE A 188 -5.87 -9.32 -24.87
C ILE A 188 -6.17 -7.81 -24.87
N GLY A 189 -6.49 -7.26 -23.73
CA GLY A 189 -6.57 -5.81 -23.48
C GLY A 189 -7.96 -5.20 -23.28
N SER A 190 -9.04 -5.87 -23.64
CA SER A 190 -10.42 -5.34 -23.48
C SER A 190 -11.27 -6.06 -22.46
N CYS A 191 -10.86 -7.25 -22.03
CA CYS A 191 -11.61 -8.05 -21.07
C CYS A 191 -10.89 -8.16 -19.74
N CYS A 192 -11.68 -8.20 -18.68
CA CYS A 192 -11.21 -8.54 -17.34
C CYS A 192 -10.88 -10.05 -17.26
N SER A 193 -10.86 -10.62 -16.06
CA SER A 193 -10.54 -12.03 -15.86
C SER A 193 -11.22 -12.96 -16.87
N GLN A 194 -10.42 -13.80 -17.48
CA GLN A 194 -10.89 -14.76 -18.50
C GLN A 194 -11.68 -15.91 -17.86
N MET A 195 -11.22 -16.37 -16.70
CA MET A 195 -11.89 -17.39 -15.89
C MET A 195 -12.01 -16.93 -14.45
N THR A 196 -13.12 -17.30 -13.83
CA THR A 196 -13.38 -17.04 -12.41
C THR A 196 -13.86 -18.31 -11.74
N VAL A 197 -13.34 -18.60 -10.54
CA VAL A 197 -13.69 -19.79 -9.75
C VAL A 197 -14.15 -19.36 -8.36
N LEU A 198 -15.26 -19.90 -7.89
CA LEU A 198 -15.76 -19.76 -6.53
C LEU A 198 -15.41 -21.01 -5.73
N PHE A 199 -14.83 -20.83 -4.55
CA PHE A 199 -14.40 -21.93 -3.70
C PHE A 199 -14.52 -21.57 -2.21
N ASN A 200 -14.57 -22.58 -1.36
CA ASN A 200 -14.42 -22.47 0.08
C ASN A 200 -13.04 -23.01 0.50
N GLU A 201 -12.84 -23.33 1.76
CA GLU A 201 -11.57 -23.83 2.29
C GLU A 201 -11.22 -25.26 1.81
N SER A 202 -12.21 -26.01 1.34
CA SER A 202 -12.07 -27.47 1.04
C SER A 202 -12.40 -27.85 -0.40
N GLU A 203 -13.27 -27.10 -1.08
CA GLU A 203 -13.79 -27.50 -2.39
C GLU A 203 -14.08 -26.35 -3.34
N ILE A 204 -14.09 -26.65 -4.63
CA ILE A 204 -14.49 -25.76 -5.70
C ILE A 204 -16.01 -25.86 -5.88
N LEU A 205 -16.71 -24.75 -5.72
CA LEU A 205 -18.18 -24.71 -5.74
C LEU A 205 -18.75 -24.49 -7.16
N CYS A 206 -18.16 -23.57 -7.90
CA CYS A 206 -18.51 -23.35 -9.31
C CYS A 206 -17.42 -22.55 -10.02
N GLN A 207 -17.50 -22.54 -11.34
CA GLN A 207 -16.59 -21.80 -12.21
C GLN A 207 -17.32 -21.22 -13.41
N SER A 208 -16.76 -20.16 -13.99
CA SER A 208 -17.28 -19.52 -15.21
C SER A 208 -16.16 -18.99 -16.08
N LEU A 209 -16.41 -18.98 -17.38
CA LEU A 209 -15.54 -18.38 -18.40
C LEU A 209 -16.13 -17.04 -18.88
N CYS A 210 -15.28 -16.18 -19.37
CA CYS A 210 -15.70 -14.94 -20.00
C CYS A 210 -16.39 -15.21 -21.33
N GLN A 211 -17.54 -14.59 -21.55
CA GLN A 211 -18.34 -14.67 -22.79
C GLN A 211 -18.48 -13.30 -23.46
N CYS A 212 -17.55 -12.38 -23.19
CA CYS A 212 -17.63 -11.00 -23.68
C CYS A 212 -17.52 -10.84 -25.21
N LEU A 213 -17.06 -11.87 -25.93
CA LEU A 213 -17.05 -11.87 -27.39
C LEU A 213 -18.46 -11.80 -27.98
N ASP A 214 -19.37 -12.58 -27.41
CA ASP A 214 -20.77 -12.61 -27.86
C ASP A 214 -21.58 -11.48 -27.24
N LYS A 215 -21.33 -11.21 -25.97
CA LYS A 215 -22.04 -10.18 -25.17
C LYS A 215 -21.05 -9.43 -24.27
N PRO A 216 -20.73 -8.16 -24.57
CA PRO A 216 -19.66 -7.40 -23.89
C PRO A 216 -19.80 -7.30 -22.37
N TYR A 217 -20.99 -7.45 -21.82
CA TYR A 217 -21.26 -7.40 -20.38
C TYR A 217 -21.13 -8.76 -19.66
N ARG A 218 -20.96 -9.88 -20.41
CA ARG A 218 -20.87 -11.24 -19.82
C ARG A 218 -19.42 -11.57 -19.42
N HIS A 219 -18.92 -10.83 -18.43
CA HIS A 219 -17.63 -11.08 -17.84
C HIS A 219 -17.68 -12.28 -16.89
N SER A 220 -16.58 -13.03 -16.79
CA SER A 220 -16.54 -14.27 -16.00
C SER A 220 -16.99 -14.10 -14.53
N ALA A 221 -16.64 -12.98 -13.87
CA ALA A 221 -17.04 -12.74 -12.50
C ALA A 221 -18.56 -12.50 -12.35
N LEU A 222 -19.19 -11.81 -13.31
CA LEU A 222 -20.64 -11.61 -13.32
C LEU A 222 -21.37 -12.92 -13.58
N GLU A 223 -20.88 -13.70 -14.56
CA GLU A 223 -21.41 -15.04 -14.87
C GLU A 223 -21.29 -15.98 -13.67
N LEU A 224 -20.18 -15.90 -12.92
CA LEU A 224 -19.98 -16.68 -11.71
C LEU A 224 -21.05 -16.37 -10.66
N VAL A 225 -21.27 -15.08 -10.39
CA VAL A 225 -22.27 -14.64 -9.40
C VAL A 225 -23.67 -15.08 -9.80
N ALA A 226 -24.04 -14.94 -11.08
CA ALA A 226 -25.33 -15.37 -11.61
C ALA A 226 -25.51 -16.90 -11.50
N LYS A 227 -24.49 -17.67 -11.87
CA LYS A 227 -24.46 -19.13 -11.78
C LYS A 227 -24.59 -19.60 -10.32
N TRP A 228 -23.85 -18.98 -9.41
CA TRP A 228 -23.93 -19.31 -7.99
C TRP A 228 -25.32 -19.01 -7.41
N ALA A 229 -25.89 -17.85 -7.75
CA ALA A 229 -27.25 -17.50 -7.35
C ALA A 229 -28.29 -18.54 -7.82
N GLN A 230 -28.13 -19.07 -9.05
CA GLN A 230 -29.01 -20.13 -9.58
C GLN A 230 -28.83 -21.43 -8.79
N ILE A 231 -27.59 -21.86 -8.51
CA ILE A 231 -27.28 -23.05 -7.69
C ILE A 231 -27.93 -22.92 -6.30
N CYS A 232 -27.79 -21.76 -5.66
CA CYS A 232 -28.39 -21.51 -4.36
C CYS A 232 -29.93 -21.57 -4.43
N LYS A 233 -30.54 -21.02 -5.48
CA LYS A 233 -32.01 -21.09 -5.70
C LYS A 233 -32.47 -22.53 -5.85
N GLU A 234 -31.79 -23.35 -6.63
CA GLU A 234 -32.11 -24.76 -6.84
C GLU A 234 -32.00 -25.55 -5.53
N LYS A 235 -30.93 -25.34 -4.75
CA LYS A 235 -30.76 -25.97 -3.43
C LYS A 235 -31.85 -25.59 -2.45
N ARG A 236 -32.38 -24.36 -2.46
CA ARG A 236 -33.51 -23.93 -1.63
C ARG A 236 -34.77 -24.65 -1.96
N LEU A 237 -35.02 -24.89 -3.25
CA LEU A 237 -36.21 -25.60 -3.70
C LEU A 237 -36.20 -27.08 -3.32
N THR A 238 -35.05 -27.67 -3.08
CA THR A 238 -34.88 -29.10 -2.79
C THR A 238 -34.66 -29.43 -1.29
N SER A 239 -34.36 -28.43 -0.44
CA SER A 239 -34.11 -28.68 0.98
C SER A 239 -35.35 -28.38 1.85
N GLU A 240 -35.67 -29.33 2.72
CA GLU A 240 -36.76 -29.19 3.72
C GLU A 240 -36.40 -28.19 4.85
N ASN A 241 -35.12 -27.86 5.03
CA ASN A 241 -34.63 -26.93 6.06
C ASN A 241 -34.31 -25.55 5.46
N GLN A 242 -35.26 -24.62 5.53
CA GLN A 242 -35.17 -23.24 5.03
C GLN A 242 -34.20 -22.34 5.80
N HIS A 243 -33.54 -22.79 6.88
CA HIS A 243 -32.79 -21.93 7.80
C HIS A 243 -31.25 -21.89 7.61
N THR A 244 -30.68 -22.69 6.71
CA THR A 244 -29.23 -22.68 6.40
C THR A 244 -28.93 -21.97 5.08
N GLU A 245 -29.40 -20.75 4.93
CA GLU A 245 -29.27 -20.02 3.68
C GLU A 245 -27.88 -19.39 3.53
N GLN A 246 -27.10 -19.88 2.57
CA GLN A 246 -25.93 -19.17 2.07
C GLN A 246 -26.40 -17.85 1.44
N TYR A 247 -26.13 -16.73 2.12
CA TYR A 247 -26.46 -15.41 1.58
C TYR A 247 -25.41 -14.97 0.56
N LEU A 248 -25.76 -14.96 -0.71
CA LEU A 248 -24.85 -14.61 -1.81
C LEU A 248 -23.55 -15.43 -1.77
N CYS A 249 -22.39 -14.79 -1.92
CA CYS A 249 -21.06 -15.40 -1.80
C CYS A 249 -20.40 -15.13 -0.43
N ASN A 250 -21.21 -14.91 0.61
CA ASN A 250 -20.70 -14.58 1.93
C ASN A 250 -19.74 -15.67 2.46
N ASN A 251 -18.58 -15.26 2.97
CA ASN A 251 -17.50 -16.16 3.44
C ASN A 251 -16.87 -17.05 2.36
N LEU A 252 -17.17 -16.86 1.07
CA LEU A 252 -16.54 -17.59 -0.01
C LEU A 252 -15.38 -16.82 -0.62
N ASN A 253 -14.50 -17.57 -1.29
CA ASN A 253 -13.32 -17.05 -1.96
C ASN A 253 -13.53 -17.07 -3.47
N VAL A 254 -12.97 -16.08 -4.17
CA VAL A 254 -12.99 -16.00 -5.62
C VAL A 254 -11.56 -15.97 -6.15
N PHE A 255 -11.28 -16.84 -7.11
CA PHE A 255 -10.06 -16.80 -7.91
C PHE A 255 -10.36 -16.21 -9.28
N LEU A 256 -9.44 -15.40 -9.76
CA LEU A 256 -9.46 -14.74 -11.06
C LEU A 256 -8.14 -15.03 -11.79
N THR A 257 -8.18 -15.40 -13.06
CA THR A 257 -6.96 -15.54 -13.86
C THR A 257 -6.26 -14.19 -14.05
N HIS A 258 -7.04 -13.14 -14.28
CA HIS A 258 -6.57 -11.77 -14.48
C HIS A 258 -7.32 -10.81 -13.55
N GLU A 259 -6.69 -9.72 -13.24
CA GLU A 259 -7.31 -8.64 -12.49
C GLU A 259 -8.59 -8.14 -13.16
N CYS A 260 -9.67 -8.06 -12.41
CA CYS A 260 -10.98 -7.72 -12.95
C CYS A 260 -11.18 -6.19 -13.10
N CYS A 261 -12.09 -5.81 -14.00
CA CYS A 261 -12.51 -4.42 -14.20
C CYS A 261 -13.37 -3.89 -13.04
N PRO A 262 -13.63 -2.56 -12.94
CA PRO A 262 -14.43 -1.97 -11.87
C PRO A 262 -15.85 -2.54 -11.75
N MET A 263 -16.50 -2.86 -12.88
CA MET A 263 -17.84 -3.47 -12.88
C MET A 263 -17.84 -4.84 -12.18
N CYS A 264 -16.87 -5.69 -12.51
CA CYS A 264 -16.70 -6.99 -11.87
C CYS A 264 -16.29 -6.87 -10.40
N ALA A 265 -15.36 -5.99 -10.08
CA ALA A 265 -14.92 -5.74 -8.71
C ALA A 265 -16.10 -5.29 -7.82
N MET A 266 -16.97 -4.42 -8.33
CA MET A 266 -18.17 -4.00 -7.61
C MET A 266 -19.18 -5.13 -7.46
N SER A 267 -19.34 -6.01 -8.44
CA SER A 267 -20.23 -7.18 -8.31
C SER A 267 -19.76 -8.12 -7.19
N LEU A 268 -18.45 -8.28 -7.01
CA LEU A 268 -17.87 -9.07 -5.91
C LEU A 268 -18.12 -8.41 -4.55
N VAL A 269 -18.07 -7.05 -4.46
CA VAL A 269 -18.48 -6.30 -3.26
C VAL A 269 -19.95 -6.60 -2.92
N HIS A 270 -20.83 -6.45 -3.89
CA HIS A 270 -22.28 -6.70 -3.70
C HIS A 270 -22.58 -8.15 -3.32
N SER A 271 -21.79 -9.08 -3.82
CA SER A 271 -21.93 -10.52 -3.52
C SER A 271 -21.31 -10.91 -2.16
N ARG A 272 -20.67 -9.97 -1.45
CA ARG A 272 -20.08 -10.16 -0.12
C ARG A 272 -18.99 -11.23 -0.07
N VAL A 273 -18.14 -11.30 -1.09
CA VAL A 273 -17.00 -12.22 -1.16
C VAL A 273 -16.03 -11.98 0.00
N LYS A 274 -15.45 -13.04 0.58
CA LYS A 274 -14.46 -12.95 1.69
C LYS A 274 -13.10 -12.51 1.18
N ASN A 275 -12.55 -13.24 0.19
CA ASN A 275 -11.24 -12.97 -0.39
C ASN A 275 -11.30 -13.10 -1.92
N VAL A 276 -10.48 -12.31 -2.58
CA VAL A 276 -10.28 -12.35 -4.03
C VAL A 276 -8.80 -12.61 -4.31
N TRP A 277 -8.55 -13.60 -5.14
CA TRP A 277 -7.22 -14.05 -5.54
C TRP A 277 -7.05 -13.84 -7.04
N PHE A 278 -5.95 -13.29 -7.51
CA PHE A 278 -5.69 -13.14 -8.95
C PHE A 278 -4.21 -13.37 -9.28
N VAL A 279 -3.93 -13.73 -10.54
CA VAL A 279 -2.59 -14.03 -11.04
C VAL A 279 -2.05 -12.83 -11.83
N GLU A 280 -2.66 -12.56 -12.98
CA GLU A 280 -2.19 -11.53 -13.91
C GLU A 280 -2.77 -10.15 -13.59
N SER A 281 -1.89 -9.14 -13.54
CA SER A 281 -2.31 -7.75 -13.41
C SER A 281 -2.88 -7.23 -14.72
N ASN A 282 -3.86 -6.33 -14.66
CA ASN A 282 -4.40 -5.63 -15.83
C ASN A 282 -4.13 -4.11 -15.68
N PRO A 283 -3.04 -3.59 -16.26
CA PRO A 283 -2.64 -2.20 -16.10
C PRO A 283 -3.66 -1.18 -16.59
N LEU A 284 -4.49 -1.55 -17.57
CA LEU A 284 -5.43 -0.63 -18.23
C LEU A 284 -6.72 -0.46 -17.46
N ILE A 285 -7.33 -1.56 -17.03
CA ILE A 285 -8.68 -1.56 -16.45
C ILE A 285 -8.78 -2.28 -15.11
N GLY A 286 -7.67 -2.79 -14.59
CA GLY A 286 -7.66 -3.55 -13.33
C GLY A 286 -8.12 -2.72 -12.14
N ALA A 287 -9.08 -3.23 -11.39
CA ALA A 287 -9.71 -2.50 -10.29
C ALA A 287 -9.28 -3.00 -8.89
N LEU A 288 -8.36 -3.96 -8.81
CA LEU A 288 -7.90 -4.54 -7.55
C LEU A 288 -6.54 -3.99 -7.12
N GLN A 289 -5.57 -3.91 -8.03
CA GLN A 289 -4.21 -3.43 -7.78
C GLN A 289 -3.83 -2.25 -8.68
N SER A 290 -4.15 -2.36 -9.98
CA SER A 290 -3.54 -1.52 -11.00
C SER A 290 -4.11 -0.10 -11.03
N SER A 291 -5.43 0.07 -11.01
CA SER A 291 -6.10 1.35 -11.25
C SER A 291 -6.81 1.88 -10.00
N VAL A 292 -7.97 1.33 -9.66
CA VAL A 292 -8.91 1.94 -8.70
C VAL A 292 -8.72 1.45 -7.26
N GLN A 293 -8.23 0.21 -7.06
CA GLN A 293 -8.16 -0.45 -5.74
C GLN A 293 -9.52 -0.43 -5.02
N MET A 294 -10.56 -0.91 -5.70
CA MET A 294 -11.97 -0.83 -5.28
C MET A 294 -12.20 -1.31 -3.85
N HIS A 295 -11.61 -2.45 -3.47
CA HIS A 295 -11.74 -3.08 -2.15
C HIS A 295 -11.22 -2.24 -0.98
N LEU A 296 -10.42 -1.20 -1.26
CA LEU A 296 -9.83 -0.30 -0.25
C LEU A 296 -10.67 0.96 -0.01
N ASN A 297 -11.77 1.15 -0.75
CA ASN A 297 -12.64 2.28 -0.55
C ASN A 297 -13.41 2.15 0.77
N GLU A 298 -13.16 3.07 1.69
CA GLU A 298 -13.73 3.07 3.05
C GLU A 298 -15.25 3.31 3.07
N ASN A 299 -15.81 3.86 2.00
CA ASN A 299 -17.25 4.12 1.87
C ASN A 299 -18.08 2.89 1.44
N LEU A 300 -17.43 1.76 1.15
CA LEU A 300 -18.16 0.54 0.78
C LEU A 300 -18.68 -0.19 2.02
N ASN A 301 -19.92 -0.68 1.93
CA ASN A 301 -20.57 -1.45 2.98
C ASN A 301 -19.93 -2.83 3.23
N HIS A 302 -19.19 -3.34 2.26
CA HIS A 302 -18.45 -4.58 2.34
C HIS A 302 -17.10 -4.43 1.65
N ARG A 303 -16.04 -5.00 2.26
CA ARG A 303 -14.68 -4.97 1.72
C ARG A 303 -14.08 -6.37 1.81
N TYR A 304 -13.76 -6.94 0.67
CA TYR A 304 -13.02 -8.20 0.60
C TYR A 304 -11.51 -7.95 0.63
N LYS A 305 -10.74 -8.96 1.04
CA LYS A 305 -9.28 -8.91 0.93
C LYS A 305 -8.84 -9.35 -0.46
N VAL A 306 -7.76 -8.77 -0.96
CA VAL A 306 -7.22 -9.08 -2.28
C VAL A 306 -5.78 -9.59 -2.15
N PHE A 307 -5.51 -10.69 -2.86
CA PHE A 307 -4.21 -11.32 -2.90
C PHE A 307 -3.77 -11.55 -4.35
N LYS A 308 -2.54 -11.18 -4.64
CA LYS A 308 -1.88 -11.50 -5.91
C LYS A 308 -1.05 -12.76 -5.73
N ILE A 309 -1.23 -13.71 -6.64
CA ILE A 309 -0.45 -14.94 -6.73
C ILE A 309 0.69 -14.68 -7.69
N ASN A 310 1.93 -14.87 -7.24
CA ASN A 310 3.12 -14.78 -8.07
C ASN A 310 3.55 -16.19 -8.44
N LEU A 311 3.79 -16.41 -9.74
CA LEU A 311 4.26 -17.68 -10.27
C LEU A 311 5.79 -17.68 -10.36
N THR A 312 6.42 -18.85 -10.29
CA THR A 312 7.83 -19.01 -10.62
C THR A 312 8.02 -18.70 -12.11
N GLU A 313 8.93 -17.80 -12.44
CA GLU A 313 9.38 -17.59 -13.81
C GLU A 313 10.07 -18.90 -14.27
N GLN A 314 9.57 -19.48 -15.37
CA GLN A 314 10.18 -20.64 -16.01
C GLN A 314 11.31 -20.22 -16.95
#